data_dbd45ae8d5017e46b0e9968649a32a50
#
_entry.id   dbd45ae8d5017e46b0e9968649a32a50
#
_cell.length_a   1.000
_cell.length_b   1.000
_cell.length_c   1.000
_cell.angle_alpha   90.00
_cell.angle_beta   90.00
_cell.angle_gamma   90.00
#
_symmetry.space_group_name_H-M   'P 1'
#
loop_
_entity.id
_entity.type
_entity.pdbx_description
1 polymer ?
#
loop_
_entity_poly.entity_id
_entity_poly.type
_entity_poly.pdbx_seq_one_letter_code
_entity_poly.pdbx_strand_id
1 'polypeptide(L)'
;DGLARIEDAKVATTPGIFASFFGPDPLNLFFVVILTSLGTWGLPQMVQKFYAIKNEESIKKGTIISTLFAFVVAGGCYFLGGFGRLFSDILNVGSNGIPAGGFDAIIPAMLSTLSPVLIALVVILVLSASMSTLSSLVIASSSTLTIDFLKDNFIKNMSEKKQVLMIRVLIVVFIAISAAIALVQ
;
A
#
# COMPACT_ATOMS: atom_id res chain seq x y z
N ASP A 1 20.11 -21.27 3.73
CA ASP A 1 19.86 -21.24 5.16
C ASP A 1 19.21 -19.98 5.74
N GLY A 2 18.75 -19.06 4.91
CA GLY A 2 18.02 -17.87 5.37
C GLY A 2 16.70 -18.23 6.06
N LEU A 3 15.99 -19.26 5.62
CA LEU A 3 14.75 -19.73 6.24
C LEU A 3 14.98 -20.30 7.64
N ALA A 4 16.05 -21.08 7.84
CA ALA A 4 16.41 -21.60 9.17
C ALA A 4 16.72 -20.45 10.14
N ARG A 5 17.42 -19.39 9.69
CA ARG A 5 17.68 -18.20 10.52
C ARG A 5 16.42 -17.42 10.88
N ILE A 6 15.39 -17.45 10.01
CA ILE A 6 14.08 -16.85 10.32
C ILE A 6 13.37 -17.68 11.40
N GLU A 7 13.50 -19.00 11.35
CA GLU A 7 12.94 -19.91 12.36
C GLU A 7 13.55 -19.70 13.75
N ASP A 8 14.86 -19.42 13.81
CA ASP A 8 15.60 -19.19 15.05
C ASP A 8 15.46 -17.76 15.61
N ALA A 9 14.60 -16.94 15.01
CA ALA A 9 14.38 -15.57 15.47
C ALA A 9 13.87 -15.56 16.93
N LYS A 10 14.44 -14.68 17.76
CA LYS A 10 14.23 -14.56 19.22
C LYS A 10 12.77 -14.51 19.69
N VAL A 11 11.83 -14.30 18.80
CA VAL A 11 10.39 -14.15 19.06
C VAL A 11 9.59 -15.41 18.72
N ALA A 12 10.23 -16.43 18.15
CA ALA A 12 9.56 -17.68 17.86
C ALA A 12 9.30 -18.46 19.17
N THR A 13 8.04 -18.60 19.54
CA THR A 13 7.62 -19.44 20.70
C THR A 13 7.64 -20.92 20.36
N THR A 14 7.61 -21.26 19.08
CA THR A 14 7.63 -22.62 18.55
C THR A 14 8.54 -22.66 17.33
N PRO A 15 9.49 -23.63 17.24
CA PRO A 15 10.35 -23.76 16.06
C PRO A 15 9.53 -23.89 14.77
N GLY A 16 9.96 -23.20 13.72
CA GLY A 16 9.31 -23.25 12.41
C GLY A 16 8.02 -22.45 12.24
N ILE A 17 7.52 -21.80 13.29
CA ILE A 17 6.21 -21.12 13.25
C ILE A 17 6.15 -19.98 12.22
N PHE A 18 7.24 -19.25 12.02
CA PHE A 18 7.33 -18.14 11.06
C PHE A 18 7.61 -18.59 9.63
N ALA A 19 8.05 -19.81 9.41
CA ALA A 19 8.19 -20.44 8.11
C ALA A 19 6.97 -21.31 7.76
N SER A 20 6.01 -21.46 8.68
CA SER A 20 4.78 -22.20 8.43
C SER A 20 3.83 -21.43 7.50
N PHE A 21 3.04 -22.17 6.74
CA PHE A 21 2.09 -21.59 5.77
C PHE A 21 1.03 -20.69 6.44
N PHE A 22 0.61 -21.03 7.65
CA PHE A 22 -0.43 -20.28 8.39
C PHE A 22 0.12 -19.29 9.41
N GLY A 23 1.43 -19.29 9.66
CA GLY A 23 2.06 -18.39 10.63
C GLY A 23 1.62 -18.65 12.08
N PRO A 24 1.93 -17.72 12.99
CA PRO A 24 1.63 -17.84 14.42
C PRO A 24 0.15 -17.64 14.78
N ASP A 25 -0.61 -16.95 13.96
CA ASP A 25 -2.03 -16.65 14.18
C ASP A 25 -2.84 -16.84 12.89
N PRO A 26 -3.30 -18.07 12.62
CA PRO A 26 -4.05 -18.39 11.41
C PRO A 26 -5.37 -17.61 11.28
N LEU A 27 -6.03 -17.33 12.40
CA LEU A 27 -7.32 -16.63 12.40
C LEU A 27 -7.15 -15.16 12.01
N ASN A 28 -6.16 -14.49 12.57
CA ASN A 28 -5.84 -13.11 12.21
C ASN A 28 -5.39 -13.02 10.75
N LEU A 29 -4.56 -13.95 10.28
CA LEU A 29 -4.18 -14.04 8.87
C LEU A 29 -5.41 -14.15 7.96
N PHE A 30 -6.37 -15.00 8.30
CA PHE A 30 -7.60 -15.17 7.55
C PHE A 30 -8.41 -13.87 7.47
N PHE A 31 -8.59 -13.15 8.58
CA PHE A 31 -9.29 -11.87 8.59
C PHE A 31 -8.54 -10.78 7.81
N VAL A 32 -7.22 -10.73 7.89
CA VAL A 32 -6.40 -9.80 7.11
C VAL A 32 -6.55 -10.08 5.61
N VAL A 33 -6.52 -11.34 5.20
CA VAL A 33 -6.72 -11.72 3.79
C VAL A 33 -8.11 -11.32 3.29
N ILE A 34 -9.16 -11.56 4.07
CA ILE A 34 -10.52 -11.13 3.72
C ILE A 34 -10.60 -9.61 3.61
N LEU A 35 -10.11 -8.89 4.60
CA LEU A 35 -10.16 -7.43 4.63
C LEU A 35 -9.41 -6.81 3.44
N THR A 36 -8.23 -7.29 3.14
CA THR A 36 -7.42 -6.77 2.02
C THR A 36 -7.99 -7.15 0.66
N SER A 37 -8.60 -8.33 0.55
CA SER A 37 -9.16 -8.81 -0.72
C SER A 37 -10.51 -8.18 -1.04
N LEU A 38 -11.42 -8.06 -0.06
CA LEU A 38 -12.78 -7.55 -0.27
C LEU A 38 -12.91 -6.06 0.03
N GLY A 39 -12.16 -5.54 1.00
CA GLY A 39 -12.28 -4.15 1.44
C GLY A 39 -11.92 -3.11 0.37
N THR A 40 -11.07 -3.49 -0.57
CA THR A 40 -10.64 -2.60 -1.67
C THR A 40 -11.66 -2.48 -2.80
N TRP A 41 -12.64 -3.38 -2.91
CA TRP A 41 -13.61 -3.40 -4.02
C TRP A 41 -14.52 -2.19 -4.07
N GLY A 42 -14.87 -1.63 -2.90
CA GLY A 42 -15.73 -0.46 -2.78
C GLY A 42 -15.02 0.89 -3.01
N LEU A 43 -13.73 0.91 -3.26
CA LEU A 43 -13.01 2.16 -3.47
C LEU A 43 -13.38 2.80 -4.82
N PRO A 44 -13.71 4.11 -4.86
CA PRO A 44 -14.10 4.81 -6.09
C PRO A 44 -13.10 4.65 -7.22
N GLN A 45 -11.81 4.66 -6.92
CA GLN A 45 -10.73 4.45 -7.88
C GLN A 45 -10.72 3.05 -8.52
N MET A 46 -11.21 2.03 -7.81
CA MET A 46 -11.36 0.68 -8.36
C MET A 46 -12.59 0.61 -9.26
N VAL A 47 -13.69 1.18 -8.82
CA VAL A 47 -14.94 1.22 -9.59
C VAL A 47 -14.73 1.96 -10.93
N GLN A 48 -14.03 3.09 -10.92
CA GLN A 48 -13.71 3.84 -12.15
C GLN A 48 -12.94 3.02 -13.18
N LYS A 49 -12.07 2.10 -12.74
CA LYS A 49 -11.34 1.21 -13.66
C LYS A 49 -12.26 0.25 -14.41
N PHE A 50 -13.34 -0.21 -13.78
CA PHE A 50 -14.32 -1.08 -14.45
C PHE A 50 -15.07 -0.36 -15.56
N TYR A 51 -15.38 0.92 -15.40
CA TYR A 51 -16.02 1.73 -16.47
C TYR A 51 -15.11 2.00 -17.68
N ALA A 52 -13.80 1.89 -17.50
CA ALA A 52 -12.83 2.09 -18.58
C ALA A 52 -12.59 0.83 -19.44
N ILE A 53 -13.22 -0.30 -19.11
CA ILE A 53 -13.01 -1.56 -19.83
C ILE A 53 -13.73 -1.52 -21.19
N LYS A 54 -13.01 -1.81 -22.27
CA LYS A 54 -13.49 -1.69 -23.64
C LYS A 54 -14.42 -2.84 -24.06
N ASN A 55 -14.12 -4.07 -23.66
CA ASN A 55 -14.88 -5.28 -24.03
C ASN A 55 -14.61 -6.43 -23.06
N GLU A 56 -15.45 -7.49 -23.13
CA GLU A 56 -15.36 -8.66 -22.25
C GLU A 56 -14.05 -9.46 -22.43
N GLU A 57 -13.50 -9.52 -23.64
CA GLU A 57 -12.24 -10.20 -23.89
C GLU A 57 -11.07 -9.51 -23.15
N SER A 58 -11.12 -8.18 -23.05
CA SER A 58 -10.15 -7.40 -22.28
C SER A 58 -10.22 -7.68 -20.79
N ILE A 59 -11.41 -8.05 -20.27
CA ILE A 59 -11.56 -8.46 -18.86
C ILE A 59 -10.75 -9.72 -18.59
N LYS A 60 -10.90 -10.77 -19.41
CA LYS A 60 -10.18 -12.03 -19.24
C LYS A 60 -8.67 -11.85 -19.29
N LYS A 61 -8.19 -11.14 -20.32
CA LYS A 61 -6.75 -10.85 -20.45
C LYS A 61 -6.23 -10.00 -19.28
N GLY A 62 -6.96 -8.96 -18.91
CA GLY A 62 -6.61 -8.08 -17.79
C GLY A 62 -6.57 -8.84 -16.46
N THR A 63 -7.51 -9.73 -16.21
CA THR A 63 -7.54 -10.56 -15.00
C THR A 63 -6.31 -11.46 -14.91
N ILE A 64 -5.95 -12.15 -15.98
CA ILE A 64 -4.77 -13.02 -15.99
C ILE A 64 -3.49 -12.21 -15.72
N ILE A 65 -3.30 -11.10 -16.45
CA ILE A 65 -2.12 -10.25 -16.32
C ILE A 65 -2.02 -9.65 -14.91
N SER A 66 -3.12 -9.09 -14.41
CA SER A 66 -3.13 -8.47 -13.08
C SER A 66 -2.96 -9.48 -11.95
N THR A 67 -3.52 -10.69 -12.09
CA THR A 67 -3.33 -11.76 -11.10
C THR A 67 -1.87 -12.22 -11.06
N LEU A 68 -1.25 -12.40 -12.22
CA LEU A 68 0.14 -12.81 -12.32
C LEU A 68 1.09 -11.73 -11.79
N PHE A 69 0.80 -10.46 -12.12
CA PHE A 69 1.52 -9.30 -11.60
C PHE A 69 1.37 -9.20 -10.07
N ALA A 70 0.15 -9.32 -9.55
CA ALA A 70 -0.11 -9.29 -8.12
C ALA A 70 0.61 -10.43 -7.37
N PHE A 71 0.62 -11.63 -7.94
CA PHE A 71 1.33 -12.77 -7.36
C PHE A 71 2.84 -12.49 -7.27
N VAL A 72 3.46 -11.96 -8.32
CA VAL A 72 4.89 -11.65 -8.33
C VAL A 72 5.21 -10.50 -7.38
N VAL A 73 4.45 -9.41 -7.42
CA VAL A 73 4.73 -8.22 -6.62
C VAL A 73 4.38 -8.45 -5.15
N ALA A 74 3.17 -8.88 -4.84
CA ALA A 74 2.76 -9.12 -3.45
C ALA A 74 3.55 -10.27 -2.83
N GLY A 75 3.71 -11.38 -3.54
CA GLY A 75 4.52 -12.51 -3.09
C GLY A 75 5.97 -12.11 -2.83
N GLY A 76 6.57 -11.31 -3.72
CA GLY A 76 7.91 -10.76 -3.56
C GLY A 76 8.03 -9.83 -2.34
N CYS A 77 7.06 -8.93 -2.13
CA CYS A 77 7.04 -8.03 -0.98
C CYS A 77 6.92 -8.79 0.35
N TYR A 78 6.02 -9.77 0.43
CA TYR A 78 5.86 -10.58 1.64
C TYR A 78 7.09 -11.46 1.91
N PHE A 79 7.68 -12.02 0.85
CA PHE A 79 8.92 -12.78 0.97
C PHE A 79 10.06 -11.92 1.49
N LEU A 80 10.27 -10.73 0.91
CA LEU A 80 11.28 -9.77 1.38
C LEU A 80 11.00 -9.30 2.82
N GLY A 81 9.74 -9.07 3.17
CA GLY A 81 9.34 -8.71 4.53
C GLY A 81 9.73 -9.77 5.57
N GLY A 82 9.64 -11.05 5.21
CA GLY A 82 10.12 -12.16 6.05
C GLY A 82 11.61 -12.06 6.38
N PHE A 83 12.44 -11.61 5.45
CA PHE A 83 13.87 -11.40 5.68
C PHE A 83 14.19 -10.26 6.65
N GLY A 84 13.25 -9.34 6.89
CA GLY A 84 13.41 -8.27 7.89
C GLY A 84 13.83 -8.79 9.27
N ARG A 85 13.45 -10.01 9.63
CA ARG A 85 13.85 -10.66 10.89
C ARG A 85 15.34 -10.95 11.01
N LEU A 86 16.04 -11.07 9.88
CA LEU A 86 17.49 -11.27 9.87
C LEU A 86 18.27 -10.01 10.25
N PHE A 87 17.61 -8.86 10.29
CA PHE A 87 18.18 -7.56 10.65
C PHE A 87 17.83 -7.12 12.07
N SER A 88 17.41 -8.07 12.93
CA SER A 88 17.04 -7.81 14.32
C SER A 88 18.14 -7.11 15.14
N ASP A 89 19.40 -7.37 14.83
CA ASP A 89 20.54 -6.76 15.52
C ASP A 89 20.69 -5.26 15.21
N ILE A 90 20.30 -4.84 14.01
CA ILE A 90 20.32 -3.43 13.57
C ILE A 90 19.08 -2.69 14.11
N LEU A 91 17.97 -3.40 14.22
CA LEU A 91 16.67 -2.84 14.56
C LEU A 91 16.42 -2.63 16.05
N ASN A 92 17.32 -3.09 16.93
CA ASN A 92 17.11 -3.06 18.39
C ASN A 92 15.73 -3.60 18.77
N VAL A 93 15.46 -4.85 18.39
CA VAL A 93 14.16 -5.50 18.65
C VAL A 93 13.99 -5.75 20.12
N GLY A 94 12.92 -5.20 20.70
CA GLY A 94 12.57 -5.41 22.12
C GLY A 94 12.15 -6.87 22.43
N SER A 95 11.97 -7.16 23.71
CA SER A 95 11.50 -8.47 24.17
C SER A 95 10.12 -8.88 23.64
N ASN A 96 9.33 -7.90 23.19
CA ASN A 96 8.02 -8.09 22.55
C ASN A 96 8.12 -8.37 21.04
N GLY A 97 9.31 -8.44 20.49
CA GLY A 97 9.54 -8.68 19.05
C GLY A 97 9.25 -7.51 18.13
N ILE A 98 9.00 -6.33 18.68
CA ILE A 98 8.75 -5.11 17.92
C ILE A 98 10.04 -4.28 17.85
N PRO A 99 10.46 -3.81 16.66
CA PRO A 99 11.59 -2.88 16.53
C PRO A 99 11.34 -1.57 17.30
N ALA A 100 12.40 -0.96 17.84
CA ALA A 100 12.30 0.29 18.60
C ALA A 100 11.65 1.45 17.77
N GLY A 101 11.81 1.44 16.44
CA GLY A 101 11.17 2.39 15.51
C GLY A 101 9.84 1.90 14.91
N GLY A 102 9.22 0.83 15.47
CA GLY A 102 8.05 0.21 14.86
C GLY A 102 8.39 -0.65 13.62
N PHE A 103 7.37 -1.21 13.00
CA PHE A 103 7.53 -2.05 11.80
C PHE A 103 8.03 -1.26 10.58
N ASP A 104 7.76 0.03 10.52
CA ASP A 104 8.18 0.92 9.42
C ASP A 104 9.70 1.13 9.37
N ALA A 105 10.41 0.86 10.48
CA ALA A 105 11.87 0.93 10.54
C ALA A 105 12.57 -0.25 9.83
N ILE A 106 11.86 -1.34 9.52
CA ILE A 106 12.44 -2.57 8.97
C ILE A 106 13.06 -2.32 7.59
N ILE A 107 12.30 -1.76 6.67
CA ILE A 107 12.76 -1.53 5.29
C ILE A 107 13.92 -0.51 5.24
N PRO A 108 13.86 0.65 5.92
CA PRO A 108 15.02 1.55 5.99
C PRO A 108 16.28 0.89 6.56
N ALA A 109 16.15 0.05 7.59
CA ALA A 109 17.30 -0.66 8.16
C ALA A 109 17.91 -1.67 7.17
N MET A 110 17.07 -2.41 6.44
CA MET A 110 17.54 -3.31 5.37
C MET A 110 18.25 -2.53 4.25
N LEU A 111 17.70 -1.38 3.86
CA LEU A 111 18.27 -0.54 2.82
C LEU A 111 19.60 0.09 3.25
N SER A 112 19.77 0.42 4.53
CA SER A 112 21.00 1.03 5.04
C SER A 112 22.26 0.17 4.86
N THR A 113 22.09 -1.13 4.61
CA THR A 113 23.19 -2.06 4.32
C THR A 113 23.65 -2.04 2.87
N LEU A 114 22.91 -1.36 2.00
CA LEU A 114 23.23 -1.25 0.57
C LEU A 114 24.22 -0.12 0.29
N SER A 115 24.81 -0.12 -0.91
CA SER A 115 25.64 0.98 -1.36
C SER A 115 24.84 2.28 -1.51
N PRO A 116 25.45 3.46 -1.29
CA PRO A 116 24.75 4.74 -1.39
C PRO A 116 24.04 4.98 -2.73
N VAL A 117 24.59 4.48 -3.82
CA VAL A 117 24.00 4.59 -5.16
C VAL A 117 22.69 3.79 -5.23
N LEU A 118 22.66 2.57 -4.69
CA LEU A 118 21.46 1.75 -4.66
C LEU A 118 20.39 2.37 -3.75
N ILE A 119 20.79 2.91 -2.60
CA ILE A 119 19.86 3.62 -1.71
C ILE A 119 19.22 4.81 -2.45
N ALA A 120 20.01 5.64 -3.14
CA ALA A 120 19.49 6.76 -3.90
C ALA A 120 18.49 6.33 -4.99
N LEU A 121 18.79 5.26 -5.73
CA LEU A 121 17.88 4.72 -6.74
C LEU A 121 16.55 4.23 -6.12
N VAL A 122 16.62 3.52 -5.01
CA VAL A 122 15.41 3.04 -4.30
C VAL A 122 14.59 4.20 -3.78
N VAL A 123 15.21 5.24 -3.19
CA VAL A 123 14.52 6.42 -2.70
C VAL A 123 13.79 7.15 -3.84
N ILE A 124 14.46 7.37 -4.97
CA ILE A 124 13.84 8.00 -6.16
C ILE A 124 12.64 7.15 -6.65
N LEU A 125 12.79 5.84 -6.70
CA LEU A 125 11.74 4.92 -7.13
C LEU A 125 10.53 5.00 -6.19
N VAL A 126 10.76 4.94 -4.88
CA VAL A 126 9.68 5.02 -3.87
C VAL A 126 8.97 6.37 -3.94
N LEU A 127 9.72 7.48 -4.04
CA LEU A 127 9.13 8.82 -4.17
C LEU A 127 8.28 8.92 -5.45
N SER A 128 8.79 8.46 -6.58
CA SER A 128 8.05 8.49 -7.85
C SER A 128 6.77 7.67 -7.81
N ALA A 129 6.82 6.47 -7.23
CA ALA A 129 5.66 5.61 -7.06
C ALA A 129 4.63 6.24 -6.12
N SER A 130 5.07 6.81 -5.00
CA SER A 130 4.20 7.48 -4.03
C SER A 130 3.52 8.70 -4.63
N MET A 131 4.25 9.52 -5.39
CA MET A 131 3.67 10.68 -6.09
C MET A 131 2.61 10.26 -7.12
N SER A 132 2.86 9.22 -7.87
CA SER A 132 1.89 8.68 -8.85
C SER A 132 0.60 8.21 -8.17
N THR A 133 0.72 7.46 -7.09
CA THR A 133 -0.42 6.96 -6.32
C THR A 133 -1.19 8.10 -5.66
N LEU A 134 -0.49 9.03 -4.99
CA LEU A 134 -1.11 10.17 -4.33
C LEU A 134 -1.88 11.04 -5.33
N SER A 135 -1.30 11.33 -6.48
CA SER A 135 -1.95 12.12 -7.52
C SER A 135 -3.27 11.48 -7.99
N SER A 136 -3.26 10.17 -8.23
CA SER A 136 -4.48 9.46 -8.66
C SER A 136 -5.55 9.43 -7.58
N LEU A 137 -5.17 9.23 -6.31
CA LEU A 137 -6.09 9.22 -5.18
C LEU A 137 -6.74 10.60 -4.97
N VAL A 138 -5.95 11.67 -4.99
CA VAL A 138 -6.45 13.02 -4.77
C VAL A 138 -7.37 13.46 -5.92
N ILE A 139 -7.04 13.13 -7.17
CA ILE A 139 -7.91 13.41 -8.32
C ILE A 139 -9.22 12.63 -8.21
N ALA A 140 -9.17 11.34 -7.91
CA ALA A 140 -10.37 10.52 -7.77
C ALA A 140 -11.28 11.05 -6.63
N SER A 141 -10.71 11.31 -5.46
CA SER A 141 -11.47 11.83 -4.31
C SER A 141 -12.10 13.20 -4.59
N SER A 142 -11.33 14.12 -5.19
CA SER A 142 -11.81 15.46 -5.54
C SER A 142 -12.91 15.40 -6.62
N SER A 143 -12.78 14.51 -7.59
CA SER A 143 -13.78 14.32 -8.64
C SER A 143 -15.07 13.74 -8.08
N THR A 144 -14.98 12.69 -7.27
CA THR A 144 -16.14 12.06 -6.61
C THR A 144 -16.87 13.07 -5.72
N LEU A 145 -16.14 13.81 -4.89
CA LEU A 145 -16.76 14.83 -4.04
C LEU A 145 -17.43 15.94 -4.84
N THR A 146 -16.82 16.37 -5.96
CA THR A 146 -17.39 17.45 -6.79
C THR A 146 -18.59 16.97 -7.60
N ILE A 147 -18.46 15.82 -8.28
CA ILE A 147 -19.45 15.35 -9.25
C ILE A 147 -20.58 14.63 -8.54
N ASP A 148 -20.25 13.62 -7.74
CA ASP A 148 -21.26 12.73 -7.15
C ASP A 148 -21.93 13.34 -5.91
N PHE A 149 -21.21 14.18 -5.17
CA PHE A 149 -21.77 14.76 -3.94
C PHE A 149 -22.24 16.20 -4.11
N LEU A 150 -21.38 17.13 -4.54
CA LEU A 150 -21.73 18.56 -4.61
C LEU A 150 -22.68 18.87 -5.74
N LYS A 151 -22.44 18.33 -6.95
CA LYS A 151 -23.28 18.61 -8.11
C LYS A 151 -24.66 17.97 -7.93
N ASP A 152 -24.74 16.73 -7.51
CA ASP A 152 -26.02 16.01 -7.45
C ASP A 152 -26.89 16.47 -6.29
N ASN A 153 -26.30 16.82 -5.14
CA ASN A 153 -27.07 17.17 -3.95
C ASN A 153 -27.27 18.69 -3.74
N PHE A 154 -26.28 19.51 -4.14
CA PHE A 154 -26.28 20.94 -3.77
C PHE A 154 -26.36 21.88 -4.98
N ILE A 155 -25.73 21.57 -6.12
CA ILE A 155 -25.57 22.50 -7.26
C ILE A 155 -25.94 21.79 -8.56
N LYS A 156 -27.21 21.47 -8.75
CA LYS A 156 -27.72 20.66 -9.88
C LYS A 156 -27.34 21.19 -11.29
N ASN A 157 -27.06 22.50 -11.43
CA ASN A 157 -26.71 23.12 -12.73
C ASN A 157 -25.27 23.65 -12.77
N MET A 158 -24.32 22.91 -12.20
CA MET A 158 -22.92 23.31 -12.20
C MET A 158 -22.33 23.19 -13.63
N SER A 159 -21.89 24.34 -14.19
CA SER A 159 -21.22 24.33 -15.49
C SER A 159 -19.89 23.56 -15.46
N GLU A 160 -19.46 23.00 -16.58
CA GLU A 160 -18.20 22.23 -16.67
C GLU A 160 -16.99 23.00 -16.14
N LYS A 161 -16.90 24.30 -16.46
CA LYS A 161 -15.82 25.16 -15.95
C LYS A 161 -15.81 25.26 -14.43
N LYS A 162 -16.98 25.36 -13.80
CA LYS A 162 -17.11 25.38 -12.34
C LYS A 162 -16.76 24.03 -11.72
N GLN A 163 -17.13 22.91 -12.37
CA GLN A 163 -16.76 21.58 -11.91
C GLN A 163 -15.23 21.41 -11.88
N VAL A 164 -14.55 21.75 -12.98
CA VAL A 164 -13.09 21.68 -13.06
C VAL A 164 -12.41 22.59 -12.03
N LEU A 165 -12.93 23.80 -11.83
CA LEU A 165 -12.40 24.71 -10.82
C LEU A 165 -12.55 24.13 -9.42
N MET A 166 -13.73 23.59 -9.10
CA MET A 166 -14.00 22.97 -7.79
C MET A 166 -13.08 21.78 -7.53
N ILE A 167 -12.90 20.90 -8.52
CA ILE A 167 -11.95 19.77 -8.43
C ILE A 167 -10.54 20.27 -8.10
N ARG A 168 -10.06 21.32 -8.81
CA ARG A 168 -8.73 21.89 -8.55
C ARG A 168 -8.59 22.46 -7.13
N VAL A 169 -9.61 23.15 -6.64
CA VAL A 169 -9.61 23.69 -5.27
C VAL A 169 -9.58 22.55 -4.26
N LEU A 170 -10.40 21.51 -4.45
CA LEU A 170 -10.42 20.36 -3.56
C LEU A 170 -9.11 19.55 -3.58
N ILE A 171 -8.43 19.46 -4.72
CA ILE A 171 -7.09 18.87 -4.81
C ILE A 171 -6.14 19.60 -3.87
N VAL A 172 -6.09 20.93 -3.92
CA VAL A 172 -5.22 21.73 -3.05
C VAL A 172 -5.58 21.54 -1.58
N VAL A 173 -6.87 21.54 -1.27
CA VAL A 173 -7.35 21.33 0.11
C VAL A 173 -6.96 19.96 0.64
N PHE A 174 -7.18 18.89 -0.13
CA PHE A 174 -6.83 17.53 0.29
C PHE A 174 -5.32 17.35 0.46
N ILE A 175 -4.52 17.92 -0.42
CA ILE A 175 -3.05 17.89 -0.28
C ILE A 175 -2.62 18.65 0.98
N ALA A 176 -3.19 19.83 1.23
CA ALA A 176 -2.87 20.63 2.42
C ALA A 176 -3.24 19.89 3.72
N ILE A 177 -4.43 19.28 3.78
CA ILE A 177 -4.86 18.48 4.93
C ILE A 177 -3.93 17.27 5.13
N SER A 178 -3.63 16.53 4.05
CA SER A 178 -2.74 15.38 4.12
C SER A 178 -1.34 15.76 4.59
N ALA A 179 -0.80 16.87 4.10
CA ALA A 179 0.50 17.38 4.54
C ALA A 179 0.47 17.80 6.03
N ALA A 180 -0.59 18.48 6.46
CA ALA A 180 -0.73 18.86 7.87
C ALA A 180 -0.80 17.65 8.80
N ILE A 181 -1.55 16.60 8.43
CA ILE A 181 -1.61 15.34 9.19
C ILE A 181 -0.25 14.66 9.24
N ALA A 182 0.46 14.59 8.11
CA ALA A 182 1.78 13.97 8.03
C ALA A 182 2.86 14.68 8.85
N LEU A 183 2.71 15.98 9.10
CA LEU A 183 3.64 16.75 9.94
C LEU A 183 3.38 16.59 11.44
N VAL A 184 2.22 16.07 11.83
CA VAL A 184 1.83 15.87 13.24
C VAL A 184 2.13 14.45 13.73
N GLN A 185 2.33 13.51 12.81
CA GLN A 185 2.76 12.14 13.13
C GLN A 185 4.26 12.04 13.37
#